data_964c6af15f0a9ad9197636a1f4b234ce
#
_entry.id   964c6af15f0a9ad9197636a1f4b234ce
#
_cell.length_a   1.000
_cell.length_b   1.000
_cell.length_c   1.000
_cell.angle_alpha   90.00
_cell.angle_beta   90.00
_cell.angle_gamma   90.00
#
_symmetry.space_group_name_H-M   'P 1'
#
loop_
_entity.id
_entity.type
_entity.pdbx_description
1 polymer ?
#
loop_
_entity_poly.entity_id
_entity_poly.type
_entity_poly.pdbx_seq_one_letter_code
_entity_poly.pdbx_strand_id
1 'polypeptide(L)'
;MTKDSPMARENRARVPSSCVPTDAQRAASQAFATQFDRLREETDELLKLKRAAQQMLATRPASQFDSLCHLLDSLLPRDHDSQRRLARAVQIDPGVLQRLRASTLDPLDAPPTPMVLLSRAILMDFATFWTLAQRDHLRLVRSGAQTTARAGDDASRGDATLAAFLAAWERDERDDPAHGAAKEP
;
A
#
# COMPACT_ATOMS: atom_id res chain seq x y z
N MET A 1 67.36 50.32 -4.33
CA MET A 1 67.32 48.84 -4.09
C MET A 1 65.89 48.43 -4.04
N THR A 2 65.36 48.13 -5.15
CA THR A 2 63.96 47.69 -5.40
C THR A 2 63.95 46.18 -5.47
N LYS A 3 63.20 45.55 -4.57
CA LYS A 3 63.01 44.11 -4.54
C LYS A 3 61.71 43.77 -5.28
N ASP A 4 61.90 43.16 -6.45
CA ASP A 4 60.84 42.56 -7.22
C ASP A 4 60.17 41.42 -6.45
N SER A 5 58.85 41.46 -6.32
CA SER A 5 58.01 40.33 -5.83
C SER A 5 57.56 39.52 -7.04
N PRO A 6 57.80 38.20 -7.02
CA PRO A 6 57.35 37.36 -8.12
C PRO A 6 55.87 36.94 -7.97
N MET A 7 55.13 37.22 -9.02
CA MET A 7 54.07 36.47 -9.63
C MET A 7 53.28 35.50 -8.72
N ALA A 8 52.14 35.94 -8.28
CA ALA A 8 51.04 35.04 -7.93
C ALA A 8 50.49 34.42 -9.24
N ARG A 9 50.91 33.21 -9.52
CA ARG A 9 50.24 32.37 -10.56
C ARG A 9 48.83 32.05 -10.07
N GLU A 10 47.86 32.74 -10.64
CA GLU A 10 46.44 32.35 -10.59
C GLU A 10 46.29 30.93 -11.13
N ASN A 11 46.16 29.99 -10.23
CA ASN A 11 45.70 28.65 -10.51
C ASN A 11 44.18 28.74 -10.78
N ARG A 12 43.82 29.21 -11.97
CA ARG A 12 42.47 29.06 -12.50
C ARG A 12 42.23 27.56 -12.67
N ALA A 13 41.64 26.93 -11.63
CA ALA A 13 41.09 25.61 -11.72
C ALA A 13 40.15 25.62 -12.95
N ARG A 14 40.58 24.94 -14.01
CA ARG A 14 39.72 24.66 -15.17
C ARG A 14 38.54 23.91 -14.63
N VAL A 15 37.39 24.58 -14.50
CA VAL A 15 36.11 23.93 -14.35
C VAL A 15 35.97 22.95 -15.52
N PRO A 16 35.85 21.63 -15.27
CA PRO A 16 35.79 20.69 -16.38
C PRO A 16 34.57 21.05 -17.22
N SER A 17 34.85 21.20 -18.52
CA SER A 17 33.87 21.45 -19.57
C SER A 17 32.64 20.61 -19.33
N SER A 18 31.46 21.23 -19.41
CA SER A 18 30.15 20.64 -19.31
C SER A 18 30.12 19.20 -19.87
N CYS A 19 30.09 18.20 -19.00
CA CYS A 19 29.80 16.83 -19.40
C CYS A 19 28.38 16.83 -19.96
N VAL A 20 28.25 16.89 -21.27
CA VAL A 20 26.96 16.64 -21.92
C VAL A 20 26.57 15.20 -21.57
N PRO A 21 25.44 14.98 -20.91
CA PRO A 21 25.07 13.65 -20.51
C PRO A 21 24.90 12.74 -21.72
N THR A 22 25.45 11.55 -21.65
CA THR A 22 25.28 10.54 -22.70
C THR A 22 23.81 10.18 -22.88
N ASP A 23 23.45 9.64 -24.04
CA ASP A 23 22.07 9.22 -24.30
C ASP A 23 21.60 8.18 -23.27
N ALA A 24 22.50 7.29 -22.82
CA ALA A 24 22.22 6.35 -21.74
C ALA A 24 21.92 7.04 -20.40
N GLN A 25 22.66 8.09 -20.05
CA GLN A 25 22.41 8.88 -18.83
C GLN A 25 21.09 9.65 -18.90
N ARG A 26 20.74 10.18 -20.09
CA ARG A 26 19.44 10.84 -20.31
C ARG A 26 18.28 9.86 -20.18
N ALA A 27 18.40 8.67 -20.79
CA ALA A 27 17.39 7.62 -20.69
C ALA A 27 17.20 7.14 -19.23
N ALA A 28 18.30 6.93 -18.50
CA ALA A 28 18.25 6.57 -17.08
C ALA A 28 17.57 7.66 -16.22
N SER A 29 17.90 8.92 -16.46
CA SER A 29 17.28 10.05 -15.75
C SER A 29 15.78 10.17 -16.05
N GLN A 30 15.37 9.94 -17.29
CA GLN A 30 13.95 9.93 -17.67
C GLN A 30 13.22 8.77 -17.03
N ALA A 31 13.79 7.56 -17.03
CA ALA A 31 13.21 6.39 -16.37
C ALA A 31 13.05 6.63 -14.86
N PHE A 32 14.05 7.21 -14.21
CA PHE A 32 13.98 7.57 -12.80
C PHE A 32 12.90 8.61 -12.52
N ALA A 33 12.81 9.68 -13.33
CA ALA A 33 11.77 10.69 -13.18
C ALA A 33 10.37 10.07 -13.30
N THR A 34 10.15 9.22 -14.31
CA THR A 34 8.86 8.52 -14.51
C THR A 34 8.52 7.63 -13.33
N GLN A 35 9.50 6.90 -12.78
CA GLN A 35 9.30 6.07 -11.59
C GLN A 35 8.97 6.91 -10.36
N PHE A 36 9.64 8.04 -10.18
CA PHE A 36 9.39 8.95 -9.06
C PHE A 36 7.99 9.57 -9.13
N ASP A 37 7.56 10.03 -10.31
CA ASP A 37 6.22 10.57 -10.52
C ASP A 37 5.15 9.52 -10.21
N ARG A 38 5.37 8.28 -10.65
CA ARG A 38 4.47 7.16 -10.36
C ARG A 38 4.35 6.89 -8.85
N LEU A 39 5.48 6.82 -8.13
CA LEU A 39 5.47 6.61 -6.68
C LEU A 39 4.76 7.74 -5.94
N ARG A 40 4.94 8.97 -6.41
CA ARG A 40 4.24 10.14 -5.87
C ARG A 40 2.72 10.02 -6.06
N GLU A 41 2.26 9.67 -7.26
CA GLU A 41 0.83 9.47 -7.52
C GLU A 41 0.22 8.35 -6.65
N GLU A 42 0.94 7.23 -6.48
CA GLU A 42 0.52 6.13 -5.63
C GLU A 42 0.43 6.55 -4.16
N THR A 43 1.41 7.32 -3.68
CA THR A 43 1.41 7.88 -2.33
C THR A 43 0.25 8.87 -2.11
N ASP A 44 -0.01 9.74 -3.09
CA ASP A 44 -1.12 10.69 -3.02
C ASP A 44 -2.48 9.99 -2.94
N GLU A 45 -2.67 8.87 -3.65
CA GLU A 45 -3.91 8.09 -3.56
C GLU A 45 -4.06 7.41 -2.19
N LEU A 46 -2.98 6.87 -1.62
CA LEU A 46 -3.01 6.33 -0.25
C LEU A 46 -3.36 7.41 0.78
N LEU A 47 -2.81 8.62 0.64
CA LEU A 47 -3.12 9.73 1.54
C LEU A 47 -4.59 10.17 1.41
N LYS A 48 -5.14 10.20 0.21
CA LYS A 48 -6.57 10.47 -0.01
C LYS A 48 -7.44 9.42 0.66
N LEU A 49 -7.13 8.13 0.45
CA LEU A 49 -7.85 7.03 1.09
C LEU A 49 -7.79 7.13 2.61
N LYS A 50 -6.60 7.37 3.17
CA LYS A 50 -6.40 7.52 4.60
C LYS A 50 -7.22 8.68 5.19
N ARG A 51 -7.26 9.82 4.51
CA ARG A 51 -8.08 10.98 4.92
C ARG A 51 -9.57 10.65 4.85
N ALA A 52 -10.03 10.00 3.79
CA ALA A 52 -11.42 9.56 3.66
C ALA A 52 -11.81 8.59 4.78
N ALA A 53 -10.92 7.63 5.08
CA ALA A 53 -11.10 6.69 6.19
C ALA A 53 -11.17 7.43 7.53
N GLN A 54 -10.27 8.36 7.81
CA GLN A 54 -10.29 9.17 9.03
C GLN A 54 -11.62 9.93 9.21
N GLN A 55 -12.08 10.58 8.16
CA GLN A 55 -13.35 11.32 8.19
C GLN A 55 -14.55 10.40 8.42
N MET A 56 -14.60 9.27 7.71
CA MET A 56 -15.69 8.31 7.83
C MET A 56 -15.69 7.65 9.21
N LEU A 57 -14.54 7.15 9.67
CA LEU A 57 -14.42 6.44 10.95
C LEU A 57 -14.58 7.35 12.17
N ALA A 58 -14.39 8.66 12.02
CA ALA A 58 -14.70 9.64 13.06
C ALA A 58 -16.22 9.73 13.31
N THR A 59 -17.05 9.46 12.29
CA THR A 59 -18.52 9.50 12.41
C THR A 59 -19.14 8.13 12.61
N ARG A 60 -18.54 7.08 12.05
CA ARG A 60 -19.01 5.70 12.12
C ARG A 60 -17.83 4.76 12.33
N PRO A 61 -17.61 4.22 13.52
CA PRO A 61 -16.54 3.25 13.79
C PRO A 61 -16.59 2.03 12.85
N ALA A 62 -15.43 1.48 12.49
CA ALA A 62 -15.33 0.34 11.57
C ALA A 62 -16.17 -0.87 12.04
N SER A 63 -16.24 -1.11 13.35
CA SER A 63 -17.04 -2.18 13.95
C SER A 63 -18.56 -2.09 13.68
N GLN A 64 -19.07 -0.91 13.31
CA GLN A 64 -20.47 -0.69 12.94
C GLN A 64 -20.78 -1.00 11.48
N PHE A 65 -19.79 -1.33 10.67
CA PHE A 65 -20.05 -1.82 9.32
C PHE A 65 -20.42 -3.30 9.34
N ASP A 66 -21.35 -3.68 8.49
CA ASP A 66 -21.83 -5.05 8.40
C ASP A 66 -20.81 -5.99 7.77
N SER A 67 -19.91 -5.44 6.94
CA SER A 67 -18.93 -6.19 6.17
C SER A 67 -17.73 -5.33 5.77
N LEU A 68 -16.59 -5.97 5.51
CA LEU A 68 -15.40 -5.35 4.95
C LEU A 68 -15.68 -4.82 3.54
N CYS A 69 -16.37 -5.60 2.72
CA CYS A 69 -16.72 -5.20 1.35
C CYS A 69 -17.58 -3.93 1.33
N HIS A 70 -18.54 -3.79 2.25
CA HIS A 70 -19.37 -2.59 2.37
C HIS A 70 -18.54 -1.36 2.79
N LEU A 71 -17.61 -1.54 3.74
CA LEU A 71 -16.68 -0.48 4.12
C LEU A 71 -15.79 -0.08 2.93
N LEU A 72 -15.24 -1.05 2.21
CA LEU A 72 -14.40 -0.79 1.04
C LEU A 72 -15.18 -0.09 -0.08
N ASP A 73 -16.43 -0.48 -0.37
CA ASP A 73 -17.25 0.21 -1.37
C ASP A 73 -17.51 1.69 -1.01
N SER A 74 -17.59 1.97 0.29
CA SER A 74 -17.80 3.34 0.79
C SER A 74 -16.52 4.20 0.70
N LEU A 75 -15.33 3.59 0.80
CA LEU A 75 -14.04 4.29 0.89
C LEU A 75 -13.28 4.35 -0.44
N LEU A 76 -13.40 3.29 -1.26
CA LEU A 76 -12.60 3.18 -2.46
C LEU A 76 -13.04 4.19 -3.53
N PRO A 77 -12.09 4.80 -4.25
CA PRO A 77 -12.41 5.71 -5.34
C PRO A 77 -13.26 5.01 -6.41
N ARG A 78 -14.13 5.75 -7.07
CA ARG A 78 -15.00 5.19 -8.12
C ARG A 78 -14.38 5.28 -9.50
N ASP A 79 -13.45 6.20 -9.71
CA ASP A 79 -12.76 6.34 -10.97
C ASP A 79 -11.68 5.27 -11.16
N HIS A 80 -11.54 4.81 -12.38
CA HIS A 80 -10.71 3.65 -12.73
C HIS A 80 -9.21 3.92 -12.53
N ASP A 81 -8.76 5.16 -12.78
CA ASP A 81 -7.35 5.50 -12.71
C ASP A 81 -6.88 5.59 -11.25
N SER A 82 -7.68 6.21 -10.37
CA SER A 82 -7.40 6.21 -8.92
C SER A 82 -7.44 4.79 -8.34
N GLN A 83 -8.37 3.94 -8.79
CA GLN A 83 -8.39 2.52 -8.39
C GLN A 83 -7.12 1.80 -8.80
N ARG A 84 -6.63 2.01 -10.03
CA ARG A 84 -5.37 1.39 -10.49
C ARG A 84 -4.16 1.90 -9.71
N ARG A 85 -4.09 3.20 -9.41
CA ARG A 85 -3.00 3.77 -8.60
C ARG A 85 -3.01 3.20 -7.20
N LEU A 86 -4.19 3.17 -6.56
CA LEU A 86 -4.37 2.59 -5.23
C LEU A 86 -4.02 1.10 -5.21
N ALA A 87 -4.50 0.32 -6.18
CA ALA A 87 -4.22 -1.10 -6.29
C ALA A 87 -2.70 -1.38 -6.36
N ARG A 88 -1.96 -0.57 -7.13
CA ARG A 88 -0.49 -0.65 -7.16
C ARG A 88 0.13 -0.28 -5.82
N ALA A 89 -0.34 0.79 -5.18
CA ALA A 89 0.20 1.26 -3.90
C ALA A 89 0.04 0.23 -2.77
N VAL A 90 -1.07 -0.53 -2.77
CA VAL A 90 -1.29 -1.63 -1.81
C VAL A 90 -0.89 -3.00 -2.35
N GLN A 91 -0.23 -3.06 -3.50
CA GLN A 91 0.28 -4.27 -4.14
C GLN A 91 -0.81 -5.33 -4.41
N ILE A 92 -2.02 -4.91 -4.71
CA ILE A 92 -3.15 -5.78 -5.04
C ILE A 92 -3.45 -5.70 -6.54
N ASP A 93 -3.94 -6.82 -7.11
CA ASP A 93 -4.45 -6.78 -8.47
C ASP A 93 -5.72 -5.92 -8.55
N PRO A 94 -5.85 -5.01 -9.53
CA PRO A 94 -7.05 -4.17 -9.66
C PRO A 94 -8.35 -4.95 -9.79
N GLY A 95 -8.32 -6.12 -10.45
CA GLY A 95 -9.47 -7.01 -10.56
C GLY A 95 -9.85 -7.64 -9.22
N VAL A 96 -8.88 -7.96 -8.36
CA VAL A 96 -9.13 -8.41 -6.97
C VAL A 96 -9.80 -7.30 -6.18
N LEU A 97 -9.30 -6.07 -6.26
CA LEU A 97 -9.88 -4.92 -5.56
C LEU A 97 -11.33 -4.65 -6.00
N GLN A 98 -11.62 -4.77 -7.29
CA GLN A 98 -12.98 -4.62 -7.81
C GLN A 98 -13.91 -5.74 -7.33
N ARG A 99 -13.44 -6.99 -7.30
CA ARG A 99 -14.24 -8.13 -6.81
C ARG A 99 -14.51 -8.06 -5.31
N LEU A 100 -13.54 -7.59 -4.52
CA LEU A 100 -13.74 -7.30 -3.09
C LEU A 100 -14.84 -6.24 -2.91
N ARG A 101 -14.74 -5.13 -3.65
CA ARG A 101 -15.72 -4.05 -3.60
C ARG A 101 -17.13 -4.53 -4.00
N ALA A 102 -17.22 -5.37 -5.03
CA ALA A 102 -18.48 -5.93 -5.51
C ALA A 102 -19.03 -7.07 -4.63
N SER A 103 -18.36 -7.42 -3.54
CA SER A 103 -18.69 -8.57 -2.68
C SER A 103 -18.78 -9.90 -3.44
N THR A 104 -17.96 -10.06 -4.49
CA THR A 104 -17.91 -11.29 -5.30
C THR A 104 -16.64 -12.11 -5.05
N LEU A 105 -15.75 -11.62 -4.20
CA LEU A 105 -14.57 -12.32 -3.73
C LEU A 105 -14.58 -12.33 -2.22
N ASP A 106 -14.31 -13.50 -1.66
CA ASP A 106 -14.08 -13.64 -0.23
C ASP A 106 -12.79 -12.91 0.19
N PRO A 107 -12.84 -11.97 1.14
CA PRO A 107 -11.63 -11.31 1.63
C PRO A 107 -10.57 -12.28 2.16
N LEU A 108 -10.99 -13.45 2.69
CA LEU A 108 -10.08 -14.46 3.22
C LEU A 108 -9.37 -15.28 2.13
N ASP A 109 -9.88 -15.25 0.89
CA ASP A 109 -9.23 -15.85 -0.29
C ASP A 109 -8.28 -14.85 -0.99
N ALA A 110 -8.26 -13.59 -0.59
CA ALA A 110 -7.34 -12.61 -1.12
C ALA A 110 -5.92 -12.78 -0.53
N PRO A 111 -4.86 -12.33 -1.25
CA PRO A 111 -3.50 -12.43 -0.75
C PRO A 111 -3.34 -11.65 0.57
N PRO A 112 -2.75 -12.26 1.64
CA PRO A 112 -2.69 -11.63 2.96
C PRO A 112 -1.94 -10.29 2.99
N THR A 113 -0.75 -10.20 2.41
CA THR A 113 0.08 -8.98 2.46
C THR A 113 -0.63 -7.76 1.86
N PRO A 114 -1.19 -7.79 0.63
CA PRO A 114 -1.99 -6.69 0.10
C PRO A 114 -3.19 -6.31 0.97
N MET A 115 -3.85 -7.28 1.57
CA MET A 115 -5.01 -7.03 2.44
C MET A 115 -4.59 -6.33 3.74
N VAL A 116 -3.44 -6.68 4.30
CA VAL A 116 -2.86 -5.97 5.46
C VAL A 116 -2.54 -4.52 5.09
N LEU A 117 -1.85 -4.28 3.96
CA LEU A 117 -1.55 -2.93 3.48
C LEU A 117 -2.83 -2.10 3.28
N LEU A 118 -3.86 -2.70 2.67
CA LEU A 118 -5.15 -2.05 2.49
C LEU A 118 -5.81 -1.70 3.83
N SER A 119 -5.81 -2.65 4.79
CA SER A 119 -6.39 -2.44 6.12
C SER A 119 -5.70 -1.29 6.87
N ARG A 120 -4.37 -1.22 6.79
CA ARG A 120 -3.57 -0.12 7.35
C ARG A 120 -3.90 1.21 6.68
N ALA A 121 -4.03 1.22 5.35
CA ALA A 121 -4.38 2.42 4.60
C ALA A 121 -5.74 2.98 5.02
N ILE A 122 -6.69 2.13 5.42
CA ILE A 122 -8.00 2.53 5.94
C ILE A 122 -8.06 2.60 7.48
N LEU A 123 -6.91 2.61 8.15
CA LEU A 123 -6.78 2.79 9.61
C LEU A 123 -7.51 1.71 10.43
N MET A 124 -7.53 0.50 9.95
CA MET A 124 -8.20 -0.62 10.61
C MET A 124 -7.17 -1.45 11.39
N ASP A 125 -7.52 -1.82 12.63
CA ASP A 125 -6.77 -2.81 13.39
C ASP A 125 -7.09 -4.23 12.93
N PHE A 126 -6.19 -5.18 13.27
CA PHE A 126 -6.32 -6.57 12.85
C PHE A 126 -7.60 -7.24 13.32
N ALA A 127 -8.01 -7.02 14.57
CA ALA A 127 -9.19 -7.67 15.13
C ALA A 127 -10.48 -7.23 14.42
N THR A 128 -10.58 -5.92 14.14
CA THR A 128 -11.70 -5.34 13.38
C THR A 128 -11.69 -5.85 11.94
N PHE A 129 -10.53 -5.83 11.26
CA PHE A 129 -10.38 -6.39 9.91
C PHE A 129 -10.84 -7.84 9.85
N TRP A 130 -10.30 -8.70 10.74
CA TRP A 130 -10.60 -10.11 10.77
C TRP A 130 -12.09 -10.37 11.00
N THR A 131 -12.69 -9.64 11.95
CA THR A 131 -14.12 -9.76 12.25
C THR A 131 -14.99 -9.43 11.03
N LEU A 132 -14.68 -8.34 10.31
CA LEU A 132 -15.43 -7.95 9.13
C LEU A 132 -15.22 -8.92 7.96
N ALA A 133 -13.99 -9.39 7.75
CA ALA A 133 -13.67 -10.39 6.73
C ALA A 133 -14.41 -11.72 6.98
N GLN A 134 -14.45 -12.19 8.22
CA GLN A 134 -15.24 -13.38 8.59
C GLN A 134 -16.75 -13.20 8.34
N ARG A 135 -17.29 -12.02 8.59
CA ARG A 135 -18.72 -11.74 8.28
C ARG A 135 -18.99 -11.83 6.78
N ASP A 136 -18.09 -11.32 5.94
CA ASP A 136 -18.21 -11.45 4.49
C ASP A 136 -18.09 -12.90 4.04
N HIS A 137 -17.14 -13.66 4.58
CA HIS A 137 -17.01 -15.09 4.34
C HIS A 137 -18.31 -15.82 4.64
N LEU A 138 -18.86 -15.66 5.84
CA LEU A 138 -20.12 -16.31 6.24
C LEU A 138 -21.30 -15.89 5.36
N ARG A 139 -21.33 -14.65 4.88
CA ARG A 139 -22.37 -14.16 3.96
C ARG A 139 -22.25 -14.84 2.60
N LEU A 140 -21.04 -14.95 2.04
CA LEU A 140 -20.79 -15.60 0.76
C LEU A 140 -21.09 -17.09 0.80
N VAL A 141 -20.72 -17.78 1.87
CA VAL A 141 -21.07 -19.20 2.09
C VAL A 141 -22.58 -19.38 2.12
N ARG A 142 -23.32 -18.56 2.88
CA ARG A 142 -24.79 -18.63 2.98
C ARG A 142 -25.51 -18.30 1.66
N SER A 143 -24.93 -17.42 0.85
CA SER A 143 -25.51 -17.06 -0.46
C SER A 143 -25.30 -18.14 -1.54
N GLY A 144 -24.54 -19.20 -1.25
CA GLY A 144 -24.17 -20.24 -2.22
C GLY A 144 -23.19 -19.74 -3.30
N ALA A 145 -22.64 -18.56 -3.17
CA ALA A 145 -21.68 -18.01 -4.13
C ALA A 145 -20.34 -18.77 -4.13
N GLN A 146 -20.07 -19.53 -3.06
CA GLN A 146 -18.93 -20.45 -2.97
C GLN A 146 -19.36 -21.89 -3.20
N THR A 147 -19.73 -22.23 -4.41
CA THR A 147 -20.17 -23.60 -4.77
C THR A 147 -19.04 -24.62 -4.92
N THR A 148 -17.79 -24.29 -4.61
CA THR A 148 -16.63 -25.18 -4.78
C THR A 148 -15.89 -25.51 -3.48
N ALA A 149 -16.37 -25.13 -2.32
CA ALA A 149 -15.75 -25.52 -1.06
C ALA A 149 -16.02 -27.01 -0.78
N ARG A 150 -14.99 -27.82 -0.89
CA ARG A 150 -14.94 -29.17 -0.33
C ARG A 150 -15.31 -29.12 1.15
N ALA A 151 -16.44 -29.68 1.50
CA ALA A 151 -17.03 -29.70 2.85
C ALA A 151 -16.24 -30.52 3.89
N GLY A 152 -14.95 -30.65 3.79
CA GLY A 152 -14.13 -31.49 4.65
C GLY A 152 -12.94 -30.82 5.35
N ASP A 153 -12.56 -29.60 4.94
CA ASP A 153 -11.29 -28.95 5.37
C ASP A 153 -11.45 -27.58 6.00
N ASP A 154 -12.67 -27.12 6.30
CA ASP A 154 -12.92 -25.71 6.65
C ASP A 154 -12.22 -25.25 7.95
N ALA A 155 -12.10 -26.11 8.95
CA ALA A 155 -11.48 -25.74 10.23
C ALA A 155 -9.95 -25.55 10.08
N SER A 156 -9.28 -26.51 9.43
CA SER A 156 -7.82 -26.43 9.23
C SER A 156 -7.43 -25.32 8.23
N ARG A 157 -8.29 -25.04 7.25
CA ARG A 157 -8.13 -23.93 6.31
C ARG A 157 -8.29 -22.59 7.02
N GLY A 158 -9.26 -22.45 7.91
CA GLY A 158 -9.48 -21.25 8.72
C GLY A 158 -8.26 -20.90 9.56
N ASP A 159 -7.67 -21.87 10.24
CA ASP A 159 -6.48 -21.69 11.06
C ASP A 159 -5.25 -21.32 10.22
N ALA A 160 -5.05 -21.98 9.08
CA ALA A 160 -3.95 -21.67 8.16
C ALA A 160 -4.09 -20.25 7.55
N THR A 161 -5.31 -19.85 7.20
CA THR A 161 -5.61 -18.52 6.70
C THR A 161 -5.36 -17.46 7.77
N LEU A 162 -5.84 -17.66 8.99
CA LEU A 162 -5.57 -16.78 10.12
C LEU A 162 -4.09 -16.62 10.38
N ALA A 163 -3.33 -17.73 10.41
CA ALA A 163 -1.89 -17.71 10.61
C ALA A 163 -1.16 -16.92 9.51
N ALA A 164 -1.58 -17.07 8.25
CA ALA A 164 -1.00 -16.33 7.12
C ALA A 164 -1.27 -14.81 7.23
N PHE A 165 -2.47 -14.40 7.62
CA PHE A 165 -2.81 -13.01 7.84
C PHE A 165 -2.08 -12.41 9.05
N LEU A 166 -1.99 -13.14 10.16
CA LEU A 166 -1.22 -12.73 11.33
C LEU A 166 0.26 -12.55 10.99
N ALA A 167 0.87 -13.50 10.29
CA ALA A 167 2.26 -13.41 9.88
C ALA A 167 2.52 -12.22 8.94
N ALA A 168 1.58 -11.91 8.05
CA ALA A 168 1.66 -10.74 7.18
C ALA A 168 1.54 -9.43 7.99
N TRP A 169 0.65 -9.39 8.98
CA TRP A 169 0.43 -8.24 9.86
C TRP A 169 1.67 -7.94 10.70
N GLU A 170 2.23 -8.98 11.38
CA GLU A 170 3.45 -8.85 12.18
C GLU A 170 4.69 -8.46 11.37
N ARG A 171 4.74 -8.86 10.09
CA ARG A 171 5.83 -8.43 9.19
C ARG A 171 5.72 -6.96 8.87
N ASP A 172 4.53 -6.49 8.54
CA ASP A 172 4.27 -5.08 8.25
C ASP A 172 4.55 -4.20 9.46
N GLU A 173 4.19 -4.65 10.69
CA GLU A 173 4.52 -3.93 11.92
C GLU A 173 6.02 -3.80 12.19
N ARG A 174 6.80 -4.81 11.81
CA ARG A 174 8.27 -4.77 11.95
C ARG A 174 8.93 -3.84 10.94
N ASP A 175 8.34 -3.75 9.74
CA ASP A 175 8.87 -2.93 8.66
C ASP A 175 8.44 -1.45 8.77
N ASP A 176 7.51 -1.12 9.69
CA ASP A 176 7.08 0.26 9.94
C ASP A 176 8.10 1.01 10.83
N PRO A 177 8.85 1.99 10.28
CA PRO A 177 9.89 2.72 11.02
C PRO A 177 9.33 3.51 12.21
N ALA A 178 8.03 3.81 12.24
CA ALA A 178 7.39 4.53 13.34
C ALA A 178 7.35 3.71 14.65
N HIS A 179 7.36 2.37 14.56
CA HIS A 179 7.38 1.49 15.73
C HIS A 179 8.79 1.26 16.30
N GLY A 180 9.84 1.43 15.50
CA GLY A 180 11.22 1.26 15.93
C GLY A 180 11.74 2.39 16.84
N ALA A 181 11.18 3.57 16.72
CA ALA A 181 11.64 4.76 17.47
C ALA A 181 11.15 4.83 18.93
N ALA A 182 10.20 4.01 19.35
CA ALA A 182 9.59 4.05 20.67
C ALA A 182 10.20 3.06 21.70
N LYS A 183 11.26 2.34 21.35
CA LYS A 183 11.87 1.28 22.20
C LYS A 183 13.29 1.59 22.67
N GLU A 184 13.72 2.83 22.72
CA GLU A 184 14.92 3.18 23.48
C GLU A 184 14.51 3.74 24.86
N PRO A 185 14.92 3.07 25.97
CA PRO A 185 14.70 3.54 27.33
C PRO A 185 15.64 4.69 27.71
#